data_09afbd421c8c88206345b84705320641
#
_entry.id   09afbd421c8c88206345b84705320641
#
_cell.length_a   1.000
_cell.length_b   1.000
_cell.length_c   1.000
_cell.angle_alpha   90.00
_cell.angle_beta   90.00
_cell.angle_gamma   90.00
#
_symmetry.space_group_name_H-M   'P 1'
#
loop_
_entity.id
_entity.type
_entity.pdbx_description
1 polymer ?
#
loop_
_entity_poly.entity_id
_entity_poly.type
_entity_poly.pdbx_seq_one_letter_code
_entity_poly.pdbx_strand_id
1 'polypeptide(L)'
;MTPMTSSPTGNPTRAQFAALRGWLQGLSSVAVAERWLSSDPDVEWTDAAALQALREIRHAMAQLALRYGREPLAATLASHRRAPSPELQVGLRELETLQEKFGSPTPKPEHRVQLWFAAPLAKRLAAGGAATLGELMALANDRGRAWWRRVPRVGPTAAATIVRVLVANEATLGKLGAHVTGATLPIPLLAPALTPGEGKAVPLESMRLPAALDGRAGRNRAEFHRCRIDADHDYAAIQTWLSLWPAGSSTWRAYRKEAERFLAWAILERGRAFSDLTTDDCLAYRAFLAQKELGPRWAGPQVARALPGWRPFQGALSPRSRAYAETVLSALCEWLVGRRYLDSNPWEGVPALRVAVQAIDVERAVPDDVWQVLMPWLNEQAVHGPYWRSVRATLLLLHDSGMRVFEAAAADRAGLRPAAGDGPLWGELEILGKRNKLRMVPISRRVYAALEAHWADRDVLGDAAGPLLSPVLAGTSPRARAKAEEGRAGYSDRGLRHLVKRAGEAFRAWLTEHHADLASNRLFLHPHAFRHAFGTQATEAEVPEDVVQSYLGHASRATTAIYNKAGARRRRQQIGKLFAG
;
A
#
# COMPACT_ATOMS: atom_id res chain seq x y z
N MET A 1 7.03 39.49 4.91
CA MET A 1 7.41 38.16 5.40
C MET A 1 8.79 37.83 4.85
N THR A 2 9.81 38.08 5.62
CA THR A 2 11.20 37.90 5.21
C THR A 2 11.67 36.52 5.66
N PRO A 3 12.25 35.69 4.79
CA PRO A 3 12.72 34.39 5.18
C PRO A 3 13.98 34.56 6.03
N MET A 4 13.93 34.07 7.25
CA MET A 4 15.15 33.83 8.01
C MET A 4 16.02 32.85 7.22
N THR A 5 17.22 33.26 6.84
CA THR A 5 18.24 32.39 6.26
C THR A 5 18.70 31.41 7.33
N SER A 6 17.93 30.36 7.54
CA SER A 6 18.41 29.18 8.26
C SER A 6 19.44 28.49 7.38
N SER A 7 20.66 28.37 7.88
CA SER A 7 21.65 27.47 7.29
C SER A 7 21.01 26.10 7.03
N PRO A 8 21.28 25.43 5.91
CA PRO A 8 20.68 24.14 5.59
C PRO A 8 20.93 23.03 6.63
N THR A 9 21.77 23.27 7.62
CA THR A 9 22.12 22.36 8.72
C THR A 9 21.39 22.66 10.04
N GLY A 10 20.60 23.74 10.12
CA GLY A 10 19.83 24.07 11.33
C GLY A 10 20.66 24.45 12.55
N ASN A 11 21.93 24.76 12.41
CA ASN A 11 22.80 25.20 13.52
C ASN A 11 22.74 26.71 13.71
N PRO A 12 22.69 27.20 14.96
CA PRO A 12 22.73 28.64 15.27
C PRO A 12 24.02 29.30 14.76
N THR A 13 23.89 30.51 14.21
CA THR A 13 25.01 31.33 13.77
C THR A 13 25.61 32.13 14.92
N ARG A 14 26.85 32.65 14.76
CA ARG A 14 27.46 33.58 15.72
C ARG A 14 26.58 34.78 16.04
N ALA A 15 25.90 35.33 15.02
CA ALA A 15 24.95 36.44 15.20
C ALA A 15 23.78 36.05 16.10
N GLN A 16 23.25 34.83 15.94
CA GLN A 16 22.19 34.29 16.78
C GLN A 16 22.63 34.03 18.22
N PHE A 17 23.87 33.57 18.46
CA PHE A 17 24.45 33.51 19.81
C PHE A 17 24.56 34.89 20.45
N ALA A 18 25.05 35.89 19.71
CA ALA A 18 25.17 37.24 20.18
C ALA A 18 23.77 37.86 20.49
N ALA A 19 22.81 37.64 19.60
CA ALA A 19 21.44 38.10 19.78
C ALA A 19 20.81 37.51 21.06
N LEU A 20 20.89 36.20 21.28
CA LEU A 20 20.34 35.58 22.48
C LEU A 20 21.02 36.10 23.75
N ARG A 21 22.34 36.21 23.76
CA ARG A 21 23.08 36.79 24.91
C ARG A 21 22.67 38.23 25.21
N GLY A 22 22.60 39.07 24.18
CA GLY A 22 22.14 40.47 24.34
C GLY A 22 20.75 40.57 24.90
N TRP A 23 19.83 39.75 24.43
CA TRP A 23 18.45 39.70 24.95
C TRP A 23 18.37 39.24 26.39
N LEU A 24 19.14 38.23 26.77
CA LEU A 24 19.23 37.73 28.14
C LEU A 24 19.89 38.73 29.10
N GLN A 25 20.75 39.62 28.59
CA GLN A 25 21.37 40.71 29.34
C GLN A 25 20.45 41.92 29.51
N GLY A 26 19.24 41.89 28.95
CA GLY A 26 18.24 42.93 29.16
C GLY A 26 18.03 43.92 28.00
N LEU A 27 18.71 43.76 26.88
CA LEU A 27 18.43 44.53 25.67
C LEU A 27 17.00 44.26 25.18
N SER A 28 16.35 45.25 24.55
CA SER A 28 15.01 45.04 23.99
C SER A 28 15.06 44.05 22.83
N SER A 29 13.96 43.35 22.60
CA SER A 29 13.83 42.36 21.52
C SER A 29 14.08 43.00 20.14
N VAL A 30 13.53 44.19 19.92
CA VAL A 30 13.69 44.95 18.68
C VAL A 30 15.15 45.38 18.47
N ALA A 31 15.80 45.98 19.47
CA ALA A 31 17.20 46.42 19.39
C ALA A 31 18.16 45.22 19.11
N VAL A 32 17.85 44.06 19.67
CA VAL A 32 18.59 42.82 19.40
C VAL A 32 18.39 42.32 17.98
N ALA A 33 17.14 42.33 17.50
CA ALA A 33 16.81 41.89 16.16
C ALA A 33 17.45 42.80 15.09
N GLU A 34 17.33 44.10 15.24
CA GLU A 34 17.94 45.08 14.35
C GLU A 34 19.48 44.93 14.28
N ARG A 35 20.13 44.74 15.43
CA ARG A 35 21.59 44.69 15.53
C ARG A 35 22.21 43.39 15.01
N TRP A 36 21.57 42.24 15.20
CA TRP A 36 22.20 40.92 14.93
C TRP A 36 21.40 40.02 13.99
N LEU A 37 20.10 40.29 13.77
CA LEU A 37 19.25 39.41 12.97
C LEU A 37 18.79 40.05 11.65
N SER A 38 18.87 41.38 11.52
CA SER A 38 18.54 42.06 10.27
C SER A 38 19.63 41.87 9.23
N SER A 39 19.25 41.36 8.07
CA SER A 39 20.10 41.27 6.87
C SER A 39 19.83 42.44 5.91
N ASP A 40 18.76 43.20 6.14
CA ASP A 40 18.31 44.31 5.34
C ASP A 40 17.98 45.48 6.27
N PRO A 41 18.67 46.65 6.13
CA PRO A 41 18.46 47.81 7.00
C PRO A 41 17.06 48.46 6.87
N ASP A 42 16.34 48.19 5.77
CA ASP A 42 15.01 48.75 5.53
C ASP A 42 13.86 47.94 6.15
N VAL A 43 14.17 46.84 6.84
CA VAL A 43 13.19 46.00 7.51
C VAL A 43 12.97 46.45 8.95
N GLU A 44 11.83 47.03 9.23
CA GLU A 44 11.39 47.38 10.60
C GLU A 44 10.95 46.13 11.36
N TRP A 45 11.58 45.87 12.50
CA TRP A 45 11.21 44.77 13.39
C TRP A 45 10.10 45.20 14.37
N THR A 46 9.00 44.47 14.37
CA THR A 46 8.00 44.57 15.44
C THR A 46 8.44 43.75 16.66
N ASP A 47 8.01 44.16 17.86
CA ASP A 47 8.34 43.43 19.10
C ASP A 47 7.88 41.98 19.05
N ALA A 48 6.70 41.72 18.49
CA ALA A 48 6.17 40.39 18.31
C ALA A 48 7.06 39.50 17.39
N ALA A 49 7.53 40.04 16.26
CA ALA A 49 8.39 39.35 15.32
C ALA A 49 9.79 39.10 15.93
N ALA A 50 10.35 40.06 16.62
CA ALA A 50 11.63 39.94 17.30
C ALA A 50 11.60 38.91 18.43
N LEU A 51 10.56 38.89 19.25
CA LEU A 51 10.34 37.88 20.29
C LEU A 51 10.14 36.48 19.71
N GLN A 52 9.45 36.35 18.59
CA GLN A 52 9.28 35.07 17.91
C GLN A 52 10.63 34.55 17.42
N ALA A 53 11.44 35.37 16.76
CA ALA A 53 12.77 35.01 16.29
C ALA A 53 13.69 34.58 17.45
N LEU A 54 13.68 35.29 18.55
CA LEU A 54 14.46 34.93 19.75
C LEU A 54 14.02 33.64 20.40
N ARG A 55 12.71 33.32 20.38
CA ARG A 55 12.21 32.02 20.84
C ARG A 55 12.70 30.86 19.96
N GLU A 56 12.70 31.07 18.64
CA GLU A 56 13.20 30.08 17.69
C GLU A 56 14.71 29.86 17.84
N ILE A 57 15.49 30.94 17.99
CA ILE A 57 16.93 30.87 18.26
C ILE A 57 17.21 30.11 19.57
N ARG A 58 16.49 30.43 20.63
CA ARG A 58 16.60 29.79 21.93
C ARG A 58 16.30 28.29 21.85
N HIS A 59 15.26 27.93 21.11
CA HIS A 59 14.92 26.52 20.85
C HIS A 59 16.03 25.82 20.06
N ALA A 60 16.57 26.45 19.02
CA ALA A 60 17.66 25.89 18.23
C ALA A 60 18.94 25.66 19.08
N MET A 61 19.23 26.57 20.01
CA MET A 61 20.35 26.41 20.93
C MET A 61 20.11 25.32 21.99
N ALA A 62 18.89 25.14 22.45
CA ALA A 62 18.54 24.01 23.33
C ALA A 62 18.77 22.67 22.62
N GLN A 63 18.37 22.58 21.36
CA GLN A 63 18.63 21.37 20.54
C GLN A 63 20.14 21.16 20.28
N LEU A 64 20.90 22.21 20.06
CA LEU A 64 22.36 22.12 19.91
C LEU A 64 23.02 21.63 21.19
N ALA A 65 22.59 22.15 22.36
CA ALA A 65 23.10 21.72 23.66
C ALA A 65 22.83 20.23 23.91
N LEU A 66 21.66 19.73 23.57
CA LEU A 66 21.34 18.29 23.63
C LEU A 66 22.25 17.46 22.71
N ARG A 67 22.54 17.93 21.50
CA ARG A 67 23.43 17.24 20.55
C ARG A 67 24.87 17.11 21.10
N TYR A 68 25.30 18.09 21.90
CA TYR A 68 26.59 18.03 22.58
C TYR A 68 26.55 17.37 23.99
N GLY A 69 25.42 16.78 24.38
CA GLY A 69 25.26 16.12 25.67
C GLY A 69 25.20 17.08 26.85
N ARG A 70 24.81 18.35 26.61
CA ARG A 70 24.68 19.39 27.65
C ARG A 70 23.23 19.52 28.11
N GLU A 71 22.69 18.45 28.70
CA GLU A 71 21.28 18.37 29.14
C GLU A 71 20.85 19.47 30.12
N PRO A 72 21.66 19.85 31.14
CA PRO A 72 21.27 20.92 32.06
C PRO A 72 21.13 22.30 31.36
N LEU A 73 22.03 22.59 30.42
CA LEU A 73 21.96 23.82 29.62
C LEU A 73 20.72 23.80 28.71
N ALA A 74 20.44 22.67 28.09
CA ALA A 74 19.26 22.51 27.24
C ALA A 74 17.96 22.71 28.02
N ALA A 75 17.85 22.15 29.22
CA ALA A 75 16.70 22.34 30.12
C ALA A 75 16.53 23.81 30.53
N THR A 76 17.61 24.51 30.83
CA THR A 76 17.60 25.95 31.15
C THR A 76 17.17 26.78 29.93
N LEU A 77 17.64 26.44 28.74
CA LEU A 77 17.23 27.09 27.49
C LEU A 77 15.78 26.80 27.13
N ALA A 78 15.26 25.64 27.47
CA ALA A 78 13.86 25.28 27.23
C ALA A 78 12.90 25.94 28.22
N SER A 79 13.35 26.31 29.42
CA SER A 79 12.54 27.03 30.40
C SER A 79 12.21 28.43 29.90
N HIS A 80 10.94 28.87 29.96
CA HIS A 80 10.49 30.19 29.45
C HIS A 80 10.91 31.40 30.31
N ARG A 81 11.78 31.23 31.29
CA ARG A 81 12.24 32.33 32.16
C ARG A 81 13.32 33.17 31.44
N ARG A 82 13.10 34.48 31.35
CA ARG A 82 14.06 35.48 30.86
C ARG A 82 15.02 35.93 31.99
N ALA A 83 15.42 35.07 32.91
CA ALA A 83 16.34 35.49 33.96
C ALA A 83 17.78 35.34 33.43
N PRO A 84 18.58 36.42 33.45
CA PRO A 84 20.02 36.31 33.20
C PRO A 84 20.64 35.57 34.36
N SER A 85 21.07 34.31 34.09
CA SER A 85 21.86 33.51 35.01
C SER A 85 23.32 33.55 34.52
N PRO A 86 24.32 33.78 35.40
CA PRO A 86 25.71 33.66 35.02
C PRO A 86 26.03 32.29 34.41
N GLU A 87 25.42 31.23 34.92
CA GLU A 87 25.58 29.84 34.43
C GLU A 87 25.07 29.71 33.00
N LEU A 88 23.96 30.34 32.63
CA LEU A 88 23.42 30.34 31.28
C LEU A 88 24.34 31.06 30.30
N GLN A 89 24.94 32.18 30.73
CA GLN A 89 25.91 32.93 29.93
C GLN A 89 27.20 32.12 29.68
N VAL A 90 27.70 31.45 30.70
CA VAL A 90 28.87 30.54 30.59
C VAL A 90 28.53 29.40 29.67
N GLY A 91 27.39 28.71 29.88
CA GLY A 91 26.95 27.59 29.06
C GLY A 91 26.77 27.95 27.58
N LEU A 92 26.25 29.16 27.26
CA LEU A 92 26.15 29.64 25.88
C LEU A 92 27.50 29.90 25.23
N ARG A 93 28.49 30.42 25.98
CA ARG A 93 29.87 30.58 25.47
C ARG A 93 30.56 29.24 25.22
N GLU A 94 30.40 28.30 26.13
CA GLU A 94 30.89 26.93 25.96
C GLU A 94 30.27 26.26 24.72
N LEU A 95 28.96 26.42 24.53
CA LEU A 95 28.24 25.84 23.39
C LEU A 95 28.72 26.45 22.07
N GLU A 96 28.94 27.78 22.03
CA GLU A 96 29.52 28.48 20.88
C GLU A 96 30.93 27.98 20.57
N THR A 97 31.78 27.85 21.60
CA THR A 97 33.16 27.33 21.48
C THR A 97 33.18 25.88 21.00
N LEU A 98 32.26 25.04 21.49
CA LEU A 98 32.14 23.65 21.03
C LEU A 98 31.75 23.60 19.54
N GLN A 99 30.80 24.43 19.14
CA GLN A 99 30.39 24.50 17.73
C GLN A 99 31.53 25.01 16.82
N GLU A 100 32.33 25.99 17.28
CA GLU A 100 33.46 26.52 16.53
C GLU A 100 34.62 25.51 16.38
N LYS A 101 34.93 24.78 17.45
CA LYS A 101 36.03 23.80 17.47
C LYS A 101 35.69 22.49 16.78
N PHE A 102 34.49 22.01 16.91
CA PHE A 102 34.08 20.65 16.51
C PHE A 102 33.05 20.62 15.38
N GLY A 103 32.56 21.80 14.94
CA GLY A 103 31.54 21.91 13.90
C GLY A 103 30.19 21.38 14.35
N SER A 104 29.40 20.85 13.40
CA SER A 104 28.13 20.20 13.74
C SER A 104 28.37 18.87 14.44
N PRO A 105 27.66 18.57 15.53
CA PRO A 105 27.74 17.26 16.16
C PRO A 105 27.47 16.16 15.16
N THR A 106 28.27 15.11 15.20
CA THR A 106 28.12 13.96 14.32
C THR A 106 26.87 13.18 14.71
N PRO A 107 25.93 12.90 13.79
CA PRO A 107 24.78 12.10 14.09
C PRO A 107 25.16 10.65 14.39
N LYS A 108 24.48 10.04 15.37
CA LYS A 108 24.66 8.64 15.78
C LYS A 108 23.34 7.90 15.68
N PRO A 109 23.33 6.58 15.46
CA PRO A 109 22.10 5.80 15.34
C PRO A 109 21.14 5.92 16.56
N GLU A 110 21.68 6.04 17.75
CA GLU A 110 20.93 6.19 19.00
C GLU A 110 20.30 7.58 19.19
N HIS A 111 20.71 8.59 18.43
CA HIS A 111 20.17 9.94 18.54
C HIS A 111 18.69 9.96 18.15
N ARG A 112 17.87 10.61 18.97
CA ARG A 112 16.46 10.82 18.70
C ARG A 112 16.27 11.74 17.48
N VAL A 113 15.31 11.42 16.63
CA VAL A 113 14.99 12.21 15.43
C VAL A 113 14.64 13.67 15.75
N GLN A 114 14.17 13.95 16.96
CA GLN A 114 13.88 15.31 17.46
C GLN A 114 15.11 16.24 17.52
N LEU A 115 16.31 15.68 17.61
CA LEU A 115 17.56 16.44 17.65
C LEU A 115 18.00 16.91 16.24
N TRP A 116 17.43 16.29 15.19
CA TRP A 116 17.91 16.46 13.81
C TRP A 116 16.84 17.02 12.87
N PHE A 117 15.57 16.89 13.23
CA PHE A 117 14.45 17.36 12.40
C PHE A 117 13.53 18.28 13.20
N ALA A 118 12.86 19.21 12.50
CA ALA A 118 11.90 20.11 13.10
C ALA A 118 10.81 19.34 13.89
N ALA A 119 10.37 19.89 15.01
CA ALA A 119 9.47 19.22 15.94
C ALA A 119 8.21 18.59 15.32
N PRO A 120 7.50 19.23 14.36
CA PRO A 120 6.34 18.62 13.71
C PRO A 120 6.71 17.39 12.87
N LEU A 121 7.87 17.39 12.22
CA LEU A 121 8.37 16.27 11.41
C LEU A 121 8.85 15.14 12.33
N ALA A 122 9.64 15.46 13.34
CA ALA A 122 10.15 14.51 14.33
C ALA A 122 9.02 13.76 15.05
N LYS A 123 7.96 14.48 15.46
CA LYS A 123 6.76 13.85 16.06
C LYS A 123 6.10 12.85 15.12
N ARG A 124 6.03 13.14 13.82
CA ARG A 124 5.47 12.23 12.81
C ARG A 124 6.36 11.02 12.59
N LEU A 125 7.68 11.20 12.53
CA LEU A 125 8.65 10.11 12.38
C LEU A 125 8.55 9.15 13.56
N ALA A 126 8.55 9.65 14.79
CA ALA A 126 8.42 8.83 16.00
C ALA A 126 7.07 8.07 16.03
N ALA A 127 5.96 8.72 15.69
CA ALA A 127 4.64 8.10 15.57
C ALA A 127 4.59 7.02 14.44
N GLY A 128 5.44 7.15 13.42
CA GLY A 128 5.59 6.18 12.34
C GLY A 128 6.54 5.01 12.65
N GLY A 129 7.06 4.94 13.89
CA GLY A 129 7.97 3.88 14.33
C GLY A 129 9.46 4.16 14.06
N ALA A 130 9.84 5.45 13.94
CA ALA A 130 11.22 5.88 13.78
C ALA A 130 11.52 6.99 14.80
N ALA A 131 11.75 6.63 16.06
CA ALA A 131 12.05 7.55 17.15
C ALA A 131 13.54 7.94 17.18
N THR A 132 14.44 7.09 16.66
CA THR A 132 15.88 7.32 16.56
C THR A 132 16.32 7.38 15.08
N LEU A 133 17.54 7.87 14.84
CA LEU A 133 18.13 7.87 13.50
C LEU A 133 18.39 6.45 12.99
N GLY A 134 18.78 5.54 13.87
CA GLY A 134 18.98 4.13 13.55
C GLY A 134 17.69 3.44 13.10
N GLU A 135 16.60 3.66 13.84
CA GLU A 135 15.27 3.16 13.45
C GLU A 135 14.79 3.78 12.13
N LEU A 136 15.09 5.05 11.89
CA LEU A 136 14.78 5.73 10.63
C LEU A 136 15.56 5.13 9.45
N MET A 137 16.85 4.84 9.67
CA MET A 137 17.69 4.12 8.70
C MET A 137 17.16 2.72 8.40
N ALA A 138 16.80 1.98 9.44
CA ALA A 138 16.22 0.64 9.32
C ALA A 138 14.89 0.68 8.57
N LEU A 139 14.00 1.61 8.91
CA LEU A 139 12.72 1.81 8.23
C LEU A 139 12.92 2.15 6.74
N ALA A 140 13.87 3.03 6.42
CA ALA A 140 14.18 3.40 5.04
C ALA A 140 14.74 2.19 4.26
N ASN A 141 15.68 1.46 4.84
CA ASN A 141 16.28 0.29 4.22
C ASN A 141 15.28 -0.88 4.05
N ASP A 142 14.37 -1.08 5.00
CA ASP A 142 13.33 -2.11 4.89
C ASP A 142 12.30 -1.81 3.80
N ARG A 143 11.91 -0.53 3.68
CA ARG A 143 10.78 -0.11 2.83
C ARG A 143 11.19 0.48 1.49
N GLY A 144 12.46 0.80 1.32
CA GLY A 144 13.01 1.39 0.10
C GLY A 144 12.48 2.80 -0.17
N ARG A 145 12.52 3.23 -1.44
CA ARG A 145 12.17 4.60 -1.87
C ARG A 145 10.82 5.12 -1.37
N ALA A 146 9.89 4.24 -1.04
CA ALA A 146 8.53 4.60 -0.59
C ALA A 146 8.36 4.50 0.94
N TRP A 147 9.44 4.43 1.74
CA TRP A 147 9.43 4.26 3.18
C TRP A 147 8.54 5.28 3.91
N TRP A 148 8.53 6.52 3.45
CA TRP A 148 7.76 7.63 4.01
C TRP A 148 6.23 7.40 4.02
N ARG A 149 5.72 6.51 3.17
CA ARG A 149 4.28 6.16 3.16
C ARG A 149 3.82 5.45 4.44
N ARG A 150 4.76 4.95 5.23
CA ARG A 150 4.48 4.37 6.55
C ARG A 150 4.30 5.46 7.61
N VAL A 151 4.85 6.65 7.37
CA VAL A 151 4.82 7.76 8.32
C VAL A 151 3.68 8.71 7.92
N PRO A 152 2.61 8.85 8.76
CA PRO A 152 1.49 9.72 8.44
C PRO A 152 1.92 11.16 8.18
N ARG A 153 1.35 11.79 7.14
CA ARG A 153 1.60 13.19 6.77
C ARG A 153 3.06 13.53 6.44
N VAL A 154 3.88 12.55 6.08
CA VAL A 154 5.20 12.77 5.46
C VAL A 154 5.04 12.51 3.96
N GLY A 155 5.35 13.51 3.15
CA GLY A 155 5.27 13.44 1.69
C GLY A 155 6.64 13.18 1.04
N PRO A 156 6.68 13.02 -0.30
CA PRO A 156 7.91 12.72 -1.03
C PRO A 156 8.99 13.80 -0.89
N THR A 157 8.60 15.08 -0.79
CA THR A 157 9.55 16.20 -0.64
C THR A 157 10.26 16.15 0.70
N ALA A 158 9.52 15.94 1.81
CA ALA A 158 10.11 15.79 3.13
C ALA A 158 10.99 14.53 3.19
N ALA A 159 10.54 13.43 2.60
CA ALA A 159 11.32 12.20 2.51
C ALA A 159 12.65 12.38 1.75
N ALA A 160 12.64 13.11 0.64
CA ALA A 160 13.86 13.41 -0.12
C ALA A 160 14.85 14.25 0.71
N THR A 161 14.35 15.18 1.51
CA THR A 161 15.21 15.97 2.42
C THR A 161 15.81 15.09 3.52
N ILE A 162 15.01 14.21 4.13
CA ILE A 162 15.48 13.23 5.12
C ILE A 162 16.56 12.32 4.52
N VAL A 163 16.30 11.74 3.34
CA VAL A 163 17.28 10.87 2.66
C VAL A 163 18.60 11.61 2.41
N ARG A 164 18.57 12.87 1.99
CA ARG A 164 19.82 13.65 1.82
C ARG A 164 20.59 13.80 3.12
N VAL A 165 19.92 14.05 4.24
CA VAL A 165 20.55 14.14 5.57
C VAL A 165 21.18 12.80 5.96
N LEU A 166 20.46 11.69 5.75
CA LEU A 166 20.98 10.35 6.08
C LEU A 166 22.16 9.97 5.20
N VAL A 167 22.11 10.23 3.90
CA VAL A 167 23.23 9.99 2.96
C VAL A 167 24.46 10.82 3.31
N ALA A 168 24.27 12.10 3.65
CA ALA A 168 25.37 12.98 4.05
C ALA A 168 26.10 12.50 5.33
N ASN A 169 25.48 11.60 6.10
CA ASN A 169 26.00 11.08 7.37
C ASN A 169 26.16 9.55 7.38
N GLU A 170 26.28 8.92 6.20
CA GLU A 170 26.43 7.45 6.10
C GLU A 170 27.65 6.91 6.86
N ALA A 171 28.71 7.70 7.01
CA ALA A 171 29.92 7.31 7.74
C ALA A 171 29.64 6.92 9.21
N THR A 172 28.62 7.52 9.80
CA THR A 172 28.26 7.31 11.23
C THR A 172 26.93 6.62 11.44
N LEU A 173 25.98 6.80 10.52
CA LEU A 173 24.64 6.20 10.62
C LEU A 173 24.55 4.83 9.94
N GLY A 174 25.54 4.46 9.12
CA GLY A 174 25.46 3.29 8.27
C GLY A 174 24.92 3.63 6.88
N LYS A 175 25.10 2.72 5.94
CA LYS A 175 24.81 2.94 4.53
C LYS A 175 23.32 2.79 4.21
N LEU A 176 22.76 3.75 3.48
CA LEU A 176 21.46 3.61 2.84
C LEU A 176 21.57 2.72 1.60
N GLY A 177 20.63 1.79 1.47
CA GLY A 177 20.56 0.95 0.29
C GLY A 177 20.26 1.75 -0.98
N ALA A 178 20.82 1.35 -2.14
CA ALA A 178 20.58 1.98 -3.43
C ALA A 178 19.07 2.06 -3.79
N HIS A 179 18.27 1.14 -3.29
CA HIS A 179 16.81 1.11 -3.45
C HIS A 179 16.08 2.21 -2.66
N VAL A 180 16.75 2.89 -1.72
CA VAL A 180 16.22 4.06 -0.99
C VAL A 180 16.54 5.34 -1.76
N THR A 181 17.78 5.48 -2.19
CA THR A 181 18.29 6.69 -2.86
C THR A 181 17.79 6.81 -4.32
N GLY A 182 17.25 5.73 -4.88
CA GLY A 182 16.78 5.70 -6.28
C GLY A 182 17.92 5.54 -7.29
N ALA A 183 19.12 5.23 -6.83
CA ALA A 183 20.17 4.73 -7.73
C ALA A 183 19.62 3.49 -8.43
N THR A 184 19.89 3.35 -9.73
CA THR A 184 19.54 2.15 -10.49
C THR A 184 20.11 0.98 -9.71
N LEU A 185 19.22 0.10 -9.18
CA LEU A 185 19.69 -1.11 -8.54
C LEU A 185 20.57 -1.81 -9.56
N PRO A 186 21.83 -2.12 -9.25
CA PRO A 186 22.56 -3.07 -10.08
C PRO A 186 21.66 -4.29 -10.20
N ILE A 187 21.65 -4.91 -11.38
CA ILE A 187 21.05 -6.23 -11.62
C ILE A 187 21.25 -7.01 -10.34
N PRO A 188 20.17 -7.52 -9.69
CA PRO A 188 20.27 -8.03 -8.34
C PRO A 188 21.51 -8.91 -8.24
N LEU A 189 22.44 -8.52 -7.38
CA LEU A 189 23.53 -9.41 -6.99
C LEU A 189 22.81 -10.71 -6.62
N LEU A 190 23.05 -11.75 -7.42
CA LEU A 190 22.38 -13.02 -7.23
C LEU A 190 22.48 -13.34 -5.75
N ALA A 191 21.34 -13.51 -5.10
CA ALA A 191 21.32 -13.88 -3.70
C ALA A 191 22.26 -15.09 -3.50
N PRO A 192 22.92 -15.23 -2.35
CA PRO A 192 23.68 -16.44 -2.07
C PRO A 192 22.76 -17.64 -2.25
N ALA A 193 23.33 -18.79 -2.60
CA ALA A 193 22.56 -20.03 -2.72
C ALA A 193 21.78 -20.28 -1.41
N LEU A 194 20.56 -20.78 -1.52
CA LEU A 194 19.76 -21.13 -0.36
C LEU A 194 20.48 -22.22 0.44
N THR A 195 20.59 -22.05 1.75
CA THR A 195 21.25 -23.00 2.65
C THR A 195 20.20 -23.63 3.54
N PRO A 196 20.08 -24.98 3.60
CA PRO A 196 19.17 -25.66 4.50
C PRO A 196 19.33 -25.18 5.95
N GLY A 197 18.22 -24.91 6.63
CA GLY A 197 18.21 -24.45 8.03
C GLY A 197 18.63 -23.00 8.23
N GLU A 198 19.24 -22.34 7.26
CA GLU A 198 19.80 -21.01 7.38
C GLU A 198 19.19 -19.99 6.39
N GLY A 199 19.43 -18.73 6.66
CA GLY A 199 19.08 -17.65 5.73
C GLY A 199 17.59 -17.32 5.72
N LYS A 200 17.21 -16.57 4.71
CA LYS A 200 15.86 -16.04 4.47
C LYS A 200 15.35 -16.49 3.13
N ALA A 201 14.06 -16.74 3.03
CA ALA A 201 13.43 -16.95 1.73
C ALA A 201 13.58 -15.70 0.86
N VAL A 202 13.98 -15.88 -0.40
CA VAL A 202 14.17 -14.84 -1.40
C VAL A 202 13.19 -15.02 -2.55
N PRO A 203 12.88 -13.95 -3.32
CA PRO A 203 12.05 -14.06 -4.51
C PRO A 203 12.58 -15.07 -5.50
N LEU A 204 11.68 -15.74 -6.23
CA LEU A 204 12.03 -16.79 -7.20
C LEU A 204 13.07 -16.30 -8.23
N GLU A 205 12.94 -15.06 -8.70
CA GLU A 205 13.87 -14.44 -9.66
C GLU A 205 15.28 -14.17 -9.10
N SER A 206 15.43 -14.20 -7.80
CA SER A 206 16.72 -14.02 -7.10
C SER A 206 17.22 -15.32 -6.46
N MET A 207 16.45 -16.40 -6.62
CA MET A 207 16.72 -17.69 -5.96
C MET A 207 17.86 -18.43 -6.68
N ARG A 208 18.83 -18.86 -5.91
CA ARG A 208 19.90 -19.76 -6.37
C ARG A 208 19.77 -21.07 -5.61
N LEU A 209 19.61 -22.15 -6.34
CA LEU A 209 19.55 -23.47 -5.75
C LEU A 209 20.97 -23.98 -5.46
N PRO A 210 21.23 -24.62 -4.31
CA PRO A 210 22.46 -25.36 -4.08
C PRO A 210 22.59 -26.47 -5.14
N ALA A 211 23.79 -26.70 -5.66
CA ALA A 211 24.01 -27.72 -6.70
C ALA A 211 23.56 -29.12 -6.27
N ALA A 212 23.67 -29.44 -4.99
CA ALA A 212 23.20 -30.70 -4.43
C ALA A 212 21.67 -30.80 -4.29
N LEU A 213 20.94 -29.68 -4.39
CA LEU A 213 19.49 -29.57 -4.18
C LEU A 213 18.77 -28.91 -5.38
N ASP A 214 19.44 -28.84 -6.53
CA ASP A 214 18.88 -28.25 -7.74
C ASP A 214 17.91 -29.18 -8.49
N GLY A 215 17.86 -30.45 -8.10
CA GLY A 215 16.95 -31.45 -8.64
C GLY A 215 17.47 -32.18 -9.88
N ARG A 216 18.72 -31.98 -10.32
CA ARG A 216 19.31 -32.75 -11.41
C ARG A 216 19.36 -34.24 -11.08
N ALA A 217 19.62 -34.60 -9.85
CA ALA A 217 19.69 -35.97 -9.34
C ALA A 217 18.49 -36.34 -8.44
N GLY A 218 17.35 -35.65 -8.60
CA GLY A 218 16.16 -35.87 -7.77
C GLY A 218 15.61 -37.29 -7.92
N ARG A 219 15.19 -37.91 -6.81
CA ARG A 219 14.71 -39.32 -6.79
C ARG A 219 13.40 -39.51 -7.55
N ASN A 220 12.56 -38.49 -7.61
CA ASN A 220 11.29 -38.52 -8.34
C ASN A 220 11.43 -37.92 -9.75
N ARG A 221 12.67 -37.86 -10.27
CA ARG A 221 12.91 -37.51 -11.68
C ARG A 221 12.60 -38.68 -12.58
N ALA A 222 11.80 -38.40 -13.62
CA ALA A 222 11.70 -39.35 -14.71
C ALA A 222 13.02 -39.42 -15.50
N GLU A 223 13.22 -40.48 -16.26
CA GLU A 223 14.42 -40.67 -17.08
C GLU A 223 14.63 -39.46 -18.01
N PHE A 224 15.82 -38.86 -17.97
CA PHE A 224 16.14 -37.63 -18.67
C PHE A 224 15.82 -37.64 -20.18
N HIS A 225 16.13 -38.77 -20.85
CA HIS A 225 15.86 -38.92 -22.29
C HIS A 225 14.37 -38.96 -22.66
N ARG A 226 13.48 -39.16 -21.68
CA ARG A 226 12.01 -39.11 -21.84
C ARG A 226 11.41 -37.77 -21.52
N CYS A 227 12.17 -36.85 -20.94
CA CYS A 227 11.70 -35.51 -20.57
C CYS A 227 11.27 -34.74 -21.84
N ARG A 228 10.10 -34.11 -21.78
CA ARG A 228 9.49 -33.39 -22.91
C ARG A 228 9.60 -31.86 -22.78
N ILE A 229 10.39 -31.38 -21.82
CA ILE A 229 10.70 -29.98 -21.64
C ILE A 229 12.21 -29.77 -21.53
N ASP A 230 12.69 -28.65 -22.01
CA ASP A 230 14.10 -28.26 -21.90
C ASP A 230 14.37 -27.68 -20.50
N ALA A 231 14.47 -28.61 -19.52
CA ALA A 231 14.71 -28.27 -18.12
C ALA A 231 15.56 -29.33 -17.45
N ASP A 232 16.79 -28.98 -17.14
CA ASP A 232 17.77 -29.90 -16.51
C ASP A 232 17.69 -29.87 -14.97
N HIS A 233 17.04 -28.85 -14.39
CA HIS A 233 16.89 -28.68 -12.93
C HIS A 233 15.51 -28.12 -12.55
N ASP A 234 15.13 -28.25 -11.28
CA ASP A 234 13.79 -27.91 -10.75
C ASP A 234 13.37 -26.46 -11.03
N TYR A 235 14.30 -25.50 -10.89
CA TYR A 235 13.99 -24.10 -11.17
C TYR A 235 13.61 -23.88 -12.64
N ALA A 236 14.35 -24.47 -13.59
CA ALA A 236 14.04 -24.37 -15.01
C ALA A 236 12.67 -24.99 -15.34
N ALA A 237 12.36 -26.14 -14.74
CA ALA A 237 11.07 -26.82 -14.93
C ALA A 237 9.89 -25.96 -14.43
N ILE A 238 10.04 -25.33 -13.26
CA ILE A 238 9.04 -24.39 -12.71
C ILE A 238 8.90 -23.16 -13.62
N GLN A 239 9.99 -22.60 -14.14
CA GLN A 239 9.93 -21.46 -15.06
C GLN A 239 9.21 -21.83 -16.36
N THR A 240 9.47 -23.01 -16.92
CA THR A 240 8.79 -23.52 -18.11
C THR A 240 7.29 -23.68 -17.86
N TRP A 241 6.89 -24.20 -16.69
CA TRP A 241 5.48 -24.24 -16.33
C TRP A 241 4.84 -22.84 -16.22
N LEU A 242 5.53 -21.90 -15.59
CA LEU A 242 5.04 -20.53 -15.45
C LEU A 242 4.90 -19.80 -16.80
N SER A 243 5.69 -20.16 -17.81
CA SER A 243 5.62 -19.57 -19.16
C SER A 243 4.32 -19.89 -19.91
N LEU A 244 3.52 -20.86 -19.43
CA LEU A 244 2.19 -21.15 -19.98
C LEU A 244 1.20 -19.98 -19.82
N TRP A 245 1.49 -19.04 -18.94
CA TRP A 245 0.65 -17.86 -18.72
C TRP A 245 1.42 -16.58 -19.04
N PRO A 246 0.74 -15.55 -19.59
CA PRO A 246 1.38 -14.28 -19.86
C PRO A 246 2.04 -13.70 -18.60
N ALA A 247 3.31 -13.34 -18.71
CA ALA A 247 4.09 -12.79 -17.61
C ALA A 247 3.36 -11.57 -17.01
N GLY A 248 3.26 -11.54 -15.68
CA GLY A 248 2.57 -10.48 -14.95
C GLY A 248 1.04 -10.57 -14.96
N SER A 249 0.42 -11.60 -15.57
CA SER A 249 -1.01 -11.87 -15.40
C SER A 249 -1.35 -12.26 -13.96
N SER A 250 -2.62 -12.17 -13.57
CA SER A 250 -3.05 -12.56 -12.22
C SER A 250 -2.78 -14.04 -11.92
N THR A 251 -3.02 -14.91 -12.90
CA THR A 251 -2.75 -16.36 -12.79
C THR A 251 -1.27 -16.62 -12.64
N TRP A 252 -0.44 -16.04 -13.50
CA TRP A 252 1.01 -16.16 -13.41
C TRP A 252 1.56 -15.73 -12.05
N ARG A 253 1.10 -14.58 -11.54
CA ARG A 253 1.52 -14.09 -10.21
C ARG A 253 1.09 -15.01 -9.07
N ALA A 254 -0.13 -15.55 -9.14
CA ALA A 254 -0.64 -16.45 -8.12
C ALA A 254 0.14 -17.77 -8.13
N TYR A 255 0.37 -18.36 -9.30
CA TYR A 255 1.08 -19.61 -9.48
C TYR A 255 2.56 -19.51 -9.11
N ARG A 256 3.23 -18.45 -9.58
CA ARG A 256 4.60 -18.16 -9.17
C ARG A 256 4.74 -18.07 -7.65
N LYS A 257 3.81 -17.39 -6.99
CA LYS A 257 3.83 -17.23 -5.53
C LYS A 257 3.79 -18.58 -4.81
N GLU A 258 2.94 -19.49 -5.22
CA GLU A 258 2.84 -20.79 -4.54
C GLU A 258 4.02 -21.72 -4.88
N ALA A 259 4.47 -21.75 -6.14
CA ALA A 259 5.67 -22.50 -6.54
C ALA A 259 6.93 -21.99 -5.82
N GLU A 260 7.10 -20.66 -5.71
CA GLU A 260 8.18 -20.02 -4.98
C GLU A 260 8.23 -20.41 -3.50
N ARG A 261 7.07 -20.40 -2.85
CA ARG A 261 6.94 -20.77 -1.44
C ARG A 261 7.33 -22.22 -1.21
N PHE A 262 6.85 -23.10 -2.06
CA PHE A 262 7.08 -24.52 -1.93
C PHE A 262 8.54 -24.89 -2.25
N LEU A 263 9.12 -24.34 -3.32
CA LEU A 263 10.53 -24.56 -3.67
C LEU A 263 11.47 -24.04 -2.55
N ALA A 264 11.22 -22.83 -2.05
CA ALA A 264 12.02 -22.29 -0.96
C ALA A 264 11.88 -23.12 0.31
N TRP A 265 10.68 -23.59 0.64
CA TRP A 265 10.43 -24.44 1.80
C TRP A 265 11.11 -25.80 1.68
N ALA A 266 11.06 -26.44 0.51
CA ALA A 266 11.72 -27.71 0.25
C ALA A 266 13.22 -27.64 0.58
N ILE A 267 13.87 -26.56 0.18
CA ILE A 267 15.31 -26.36 0.40
C ILE A 267 15.59 -25.92 1.84
N LEU A 268 14.92 -24.86 2.32
CA LEU A 268 15.25 -24.24 3.61
C LEU A 268 14.82 -25.07 4.82
N GLU A 269 13.66 -25.74 4.75
CA GLU A 269 13.10 -26.48 5.88
C GLU A 269 13.34 -28.01 5.77
N ARG A 270 13.36 -28.55 4.53
CA ARG A 270 13.52 -30.00 4.33
C ARG A 270 14.93 -30.39 3.90
N GLY A 271 15.74 -29.44 3.39
CA GLY A 271 17.04 -29.77 2.81
C GLY A 271 16.95 -30.73 1.61
N ARG A 272 15.85 -30.63 0.82
CA ARG A 272 15.56 -31.51 -0.32
C ARG A 272 15.34 -30.70 -1.59
N ALA A 273 15.71 -31.29 -2.73
CA ALA A 273 15.29 -30.78 -4.02
C ALA A 273 13.76 -30.90 -4.16
N PHE A 274 13.15 -30.05 -4.99
CA PHE A 274 11.72 -30.14 -5.27
C PHE A 274 11.35 -31.54 -5.88
N SER A 275 12.20 -32.05 -6.75
CA SER A 275 12.04 -33.38 -7.35
C SER A 275 12.44 -34.55 -6.45
N ASP A 276 12.78 -34.32 -5.18
CA ASP A 276 12.96 -35.32 -4.13
C ASP A 276 11.76 -35.41 -3.18
N LEU A 277 10.79 -34.52 -3.31
CA LEU A 277 9.68 -34.43 -2.36
C LEU A 277 8.76 -35.64 -2.49
N THR A 278 8.36 -36.13 -1.33
CA THR A 278 7.45 -37.27 -1.16
C THR A 278 6.07 -36.79 -0.68
N THR A 279 5.13 -37.72 -0.60
CA THR A 279 3.81 -37.45 0.01
C THR A 279 3.93 -36.97 1.46
N ASP A 280 4.88 -37.53 2.22
CA ASP A 280 5.13 -37.08 3.61
C ASP A 280 5.61 -35.63 3.66
N ASP A 281 6.41 -35.18 2.68
CA ASP A 281 6.83 -33.79 2.56
C ASP A 281 5.64 -32.88 2.21
N CYS A 282 4.72 -33.32 1.38
CA CYS A 282 3.49 -32.61 1.07
C CYS A 282 2.61 -32.43 2.32
N LEU A 283 2.48 -33.47 3.15
CA LEU A 283 1.77 -33.39 4.44
C LEU A 283 2.49 -32.48 5.42
N ALA A 284 3.82 -32.52 5.47
CA ALA A 284 4.62 -31.60 6.30
C ALA A 284 4.47 -30.15 5.84
N TYR A 285 4.42 -29.89 4.52
CA TYR A 285 4.14 -28.53 4.00
C TYR A 285 2.73 -28.05 4.36
N ARG A 286 1.72 -28.93 4.26
CA ARG A 286 0.37 -28.65 4.74
C ARG A 286 0.35 -28.22 6.21
N ALA A 287 1.07 -28.94 7.07
CA ALA A 287 1.21 -28.62 8.49
C ALA A 287 1.93 -27.28 8.69
N PHE A 288 2.99 -27.01 7.91
CA PHE A 288 3.69 -25.73 7.91
C PHE A 288 2.74 -24.56 7.54
N LEU A 289 1.96 -24.69 6.47
CA LEU A 289 0.98 -23.67 6.07
C LEU A 289 -0.13 -23.45 7.10
N ALA A 290 -0.37 -24.41 8.00
CA ALA A 290 -1.39 -24.32 9.05
C ALA A 290 -0.92 -23.56 10.30
N GLN A 291 0.36 -23.28 10.43
CA GLN A 291 0.93 -22.57 11.58
C GLN A 291 0.33 -21.16 11.71
N LYS A 292 0.05 -20.75 12.94
CA LYS A 292 -0.44 -19.39 13.23
C LYS A 292 0.68 -18.34 13.08
N GLU A 293 1.92 -18.74 13.34
CA GLU A 293 3.10 -17.89 13.22
C GLU A 293 4.17 -18.61 12.39
N LEU A 294 4.51 -18.05 11.24
CA LEU A 294 5.50 -18.62 10.32
C LEU A 294 6.94 -18.19 10.63
N GLY A 295 7.12 -17.31 11.62
CA GLY A 295 8.43 -16.77 11.97
C GLY A 295 9.00 -15.74 10.98
N PRO A 296 10.07 -15.02 11.38
CA PRO A 296 10.61 -13.88 10.60
C PRO A 296 11.34 -14.29 9.32
N ARG A 297 11.72 -15.57 9.18
CA ARG A 297 12.26 -16.13 7.94
C ARG A 297 11.22 -16.11 6.82
N TRP A 298 9.96 -16.38 7.14
CA TRP A 298 8.88 -16.63 6.20
C TRP A 298 7.87 -15.51 6.11
N ALA A 299 7.56 -14.84 7.22
CA ALA A 299 6.58 -13.78 7.28
C ALA A 299 7.22 -12.42 7.50
N GLY A 300 6.70 -11.41 6.82
CA GLY A 300 7.21 -10.05 6.90
C GLY A 300 6.26 -9.00 6.35
N PRO A 301 6.66 -7.75 6.38
CA PRO A 301 5.84 -6.65 5.90
C PRO A 301 5.60 -6.73 4.38
N GLN A 302 4.49 -6.13 3.94
CA GLN A 302 4.20 -5.98 2.52
C GLN A 302 5.14 -4.94 1.89
N VAL A 303 6.21 -5.39 1.27
CA VAL A 303 7.19 -4.56 0.57
C VAL A 303 7.39 -5.05 -0.87
N ALA A 304 8.08 -4.26 -1.69
CA ALA A 304 8.42 -4.68 -3.05
C ALA A 304 9.38 -5.89 -3.01
N ARG A 305 9.26 -6.77 -4.00
CA ARG A 305 10.04 -8.03 -4.07
C ARG A 305 11.56 -7.82 -4.07
N ALA A 306 12.03 -6.73 -4.65
CA ALA A 306 13.45 -6.39 -4.70
C ALA A 306 14.02 -5.86 -3.37
N LEU A 307 13.20 -5.73 -2.32
CA LEU A 307 13.65 -5.16 -1.05
C LEU A 307 14.10 -6.24 -0.07
N PRO A 308 15.12 -5.97 0.75
CA PRO A 308 15.66 -6.93 1.72
C PRO A 308 14.64 -7.43 2.76
N GLY A 309 13.65 -6.59 3.08
CA GLY A 309 12.54 -6.93 3.99
C GLY A 309 11.46 -7.82 3.38
N TRP A 310 11.54 -8.17 2.08
CA TRP A 310 10.55 -9.03 1.44
C TRP A 310 10.53 -10.44 2.05
N ARG A 311 9.33 -10.97 2.24
CA ARG A 311 9.08 -12.36 2.66
C ARG A 311 7.94 -12.94 1.83
N PRO A 312 7.91 -14.27 1.65
CA PRO A 312 6.87 -14.92 0.86
C PRO A 312 5.47 -14.87 1.49
N PHE A 313 5.39 -14.64 2.80
CA PHE A 313 4.14 -14.51 3.54
C PHE A 313 4.05 -13.16 4.23
N GLN A 314 2.82 -12.69 4.48
CA GLN A 314 2.53 -11.50 5.30
C GLN A 314 2.01 -11.89 6.69
N GLY A 315 1.75 -13.17 6.91
CA GLY A 315 1.20 -13.77 8.11
C GLY A 315 0.57 -15.13 7.82
N ALA A 316 -0.19 -15.65 8.79
CA ALA A 316 -0.90 -16.92 8.68
C ALA A 316 -1.85 -16.97 7.49
N LEU A 317 -1.98 -18.14 6.90
CA LEU A 317 -2.90 -18.37 5.78
C LEU A 317 -4.29 -18.81 6.26
N SER A 318 -5.33 -18.25 5.65
CA SER A 318 -6.69 -18.76 5.82
C SER A 318 -6.83 -20.19 5.28
N PRO A 319 -7.79 -20.99 5.79
CA PRO A 319 -8.05 -22.33 5.27
C PRO A 319 -8.24 -22.37 3.75
N ARG A 320 -8.95 -21.40 3.19
CA ARG A 320 -9.17 -21.26 1.75
C ARG A 320 -7.86 -21.00 0.98
N SER A 321 -6.96 -20.17 1.53
CA SER A 321 -5.68 -19.89 0.92
C SER A 321 -4.75 -21.11 0.94
N ARG A 322 -4.82 -21.92 2.00
CA ARG A 322 -4.08 -23.18 2.10
C ARG A 322 -4.56 -24.21 1.06
N ALA A 323 -5.87 -24.42 0.97
CA ALA A 323 -6.46 -25.30 -0.04
C ALA A 323 -6.11 -24.85 -1.47
N TYR A 324 -6.12 -23.54 -1.73
CA TYR A 324 -5.70 -22.99 -3.02
C TYR A 324 -4.22 -23.28 -3.32
N ALA A 325 -3.33 -23.10 -2.33
CA ALA A 325 -1.91 -23.40 -2.49
C ALA A 325 -1.70 -24.88 -2.90
N GLU A 326 -2.35 -25.81 -2.21
CA GLU A 326 -2.27 -27.24 -2.53
C GLU A 326 -2.81 -27.55 -3.92
N THR A 327 -3.94 -26.95 -4.31
CA THR A 327 -4.49 -27.14 -5.68
C THR A 327 -3.50 -26.68 -6.75
N VAL A 328 -2.83 -25.54 -6.54
CA VAL A 328 -1.83 -25.03 -7.49
C VAL A 328 -0.60 -25.95 -7.55
N LEU A 329 -0.12 -26.42 -6.40
CA LEU A 329 1.06 -27.27 -6.32
C LEU A 329 0.79 -28.68 -6.89
N SER A 330 -0.37 -29.25 -6.62
CA SER A 330 -0.79 -30.52 -7.24
C SER A 330 -0.87 -30.38 -8.77
N ALA A 331 -1.44 -29.28 -9.28
CA ALA A 331 -1.49 -29.01 -10.72
C ALA A 331 -0.11 -28.78 -11.34
N LEU A 332 0.84 -28.17 -10.63
CA LEU A 332 2.24 -28.07 -11.06
C LEU A 332 2.88 -29.46 -11.20
N CYS A 333 2.77 -30.27 -10.15
CA CYS A 333 3.35 -31.63 -10.16
C CYS A 333 2.70 -32.51 -11.23
N GLU A 334 1.38 -32.45 -11.38
CA GLU A 334 0.65 -33.19 -12.44
C GLU A 334 1.14 -32.82 -13.83
N TRP A 335 1.32 -31.51 -14.09
CA TRP A 335 1.86 -31.03 -15.36
C TRP A 335 3.30 -31.56 -15.60
N LEU A 336 4.15 -31.52 -14.56
CA LEU A 336 5.52 -32.03 -14.64
C LEU A 336 5.58 -33.54 -14.90
N VAL A 337 4.66 -34.32 -14.32
CA VAL A 337 4.49 -35.75 -14.64
C VAL A 337 4.07 -35.94 -16.10
N GLY A 338 3.07 -35.19 -16.57
CA GLY A 338 2.64 -35.20 -17.97
C GLY A 338 3.75 -34.79 -18.96
N ARG A 339 4.76 -34.04 -18.53
CA ARG A 339 5.96 -33.67 -19.30
C ARG A 339 7.14 -34.63 -19.09
N ARG A 340 6.98 -35.66 -18.32
CA ARG A 340 8.04 -36.62 -18.01
C ARG A 340 9.26 -35.97 -17.36
N TYR A 341 9.01 -34.92 -16.56
CA TYR A 341 10.01 -34.30 -15.70
C TYR A 341 10.03 -35.00 -14.33
N LEU A 342 8.85 -35.20 -13.74
CA LEU A 342 8.65 -36.04 -12.56
C LEU A 342 8.10 -37.40 -12.98
N ASP A 343 8.43 -38.44 -12.22
CA ASP A 343 7.89 -39.78 -12.38
C ASP A 343 6.48 -39.88 -11.77
N SER A 344 6.27 -39.33 -10.61
CA SER A 344 4.99 -39.35 -9.89
C SER A 344 4.64 -37.98 -9.28
N ASN A 345 3.34 -37.79 -9.05
CA ASN A 345 2.86 -36.58 -8.36
C ASN A 345 2.83 -36.81 -6.84
N PRO A 346 3.68 -36.16 -6.04
CA PRO A 346 3.71 -36.36 -4.58
C PRO A 346 2.43 -35.92 -3.86
N TRP A 347 1.54 -35.17 -4.51
CA TRP A 347 0.22 -34.81 -4.00
C TRP A 347 -0.85 -35.85 -4.31
N GLU A 348 -0.55 -36.86 -5.12
CA GLU A 348 -1.47 -37.95 -5.44
C GLU A 348 -1.83 -38.73 -4.17
N GLY A 349 -3.11 -39.01 -3.98
CA GLY A 349 -3.60 -39.67 -2.76
C GLY A 349 -3.70 -38.78 -1.52
N VAL A 350 -3.19 -37.51 -1.57
CA VAL A 350 -3.38 -36.56 -0.47
C VAL A 350 -4.81 -36.00 -0.52
N PRO A 351 -5.68 -36.28 0.48
CA PRO A 351 -7.05 -35.78 0.45
C PRO A 351 -7.10 -34.26 0.40
N ALA A 352 -7.89 -33.70 -0.51
CA ALA A 352 -8.05 -32.26 -0.62
C ALA A 352 -8.55 -31.65 0.70
N LEU A 353 -8.03 -30.48 1.08
CA LEU A 353 -8.51 -29.76 2.25
C LEU A 353 -9.98 -29.37 2.06
N ARG A 354 -10.84 -29.93 2.88
CA ARG A 354 -12.25 -29.53 2.94
C ARG A 354 -12.34 -28.16 3.59
N VAL A 355 -12.56 -27.16 2.79
CA VAL A 355 -12.91 -25.83 3.29
C VAL A 355 -14.43 -25.77 3.34
N ALA A 356 -14.97 -25.53 4.53
CA ALA A 356 -16.39 -25.26 4.64
C ALA A 356 -16.75 -24.15 3.65
N VAL A 357 -17.68 -24.41 2.75
CA VAL A 357 -18.25 -23.37 1.90
C VAL A 357 -18.92 -22.41 2.86
N GLN A 358 -18.19 -21.37 3.26
CA GLN A 358 -18.84 -20.26 3.96
C GLN A 358 -19.93 -19.81 3.02
N ALA A 359 -21.18 -19.91 3.51
CA ALA A 359 -22.27 -19.18 2.90
C ALA A 359 -21.73 -17.77 2.66
N ILE A 360 -21.90 -17.23 1.46
CA ILE A 360 -21.39 -15.89 1.19
C ILE A 360 -21.98 -15.04 2.28
N ASP A 361 -21.08 -14.42 2.99
CA ASP A 361 -21.38 -13.50 4.06
C ASP A 361 -22.13 -12.33 3.39
N VAL A 362 -23.44 -12.34 3.47
CA VAL A 362 -24.31 -11.29 2.95
C VAL A 362 -23.98 -9.97 3.63
N GLU A 363 -23.39 -10.04 4.83
CA GLU A 363 -22.87 -8.90 5.59
C GLU A 363 -21.70 -8.21 4.85
N ARG A 364 -21.19 -8.77 3.74
CA ARG A 364 -20.19 -8.13 2.86
C ARG A 364 -20.79 -7.20 1.81
N ALA A 365 -22.09 -7.22 1.59
CA ALA A 365 -22.77 -6.20 0.80
C ALA A 365 -22.79 -4.87 1.56
N VAL A 366 -22.87 -3.76 0.83
CA VAL A 366 -23.21 -2.48 1.48
C VAL A 366 -24.66 -2.58 1.92
N PRO A 367 -24.97 -2.47 3.23
CA PRO A 367 -26.36 -2.52 3.71
C PRO A 367 -27.19 -1.37 3.15
N ASP A 368 -28.48 -1.59 2.93
CA ASP A 368 -29.35 -0.56 2.32
C ASP A 368 -29.48 0.69 3.20
N ASP A 369 -29.58 0.52 4.52
CA ASP A 369 -29.61 1.63 5.49
C ASP A 369 -28.34 2.48 5.42
N VAL A 370 -27.17 1.84 5.32
CA VAL A 370 -25.88 2.52 5.10
C VAL A 370 -25.85 3.20 3.74
N TRP A 371 -26.40 2.58 2.70
CA TRP A 371 -26.46 3.16 1.36
C TRP A 371 -27.32 4.43 1.32
N GLN A 372 -28.46 4.42 2.03
CA GLN A 372 -29.35 5.58 2.14
C GLN A 372 -28.67 6.79 2.81
N VAL A 373 -27.73 6.57 3.70
CA VAL A 373 -26.95 7.63 4.36
C VAL A 373 -25.71 8.00 3.53
N LEU A 374 -25.08 7.03 2.88
CA LEU A 374 -23.91 7.25 2.03
C LEU A 374 -24.21 8.18 0.86
N MET A 375 -25.38 8.04 0.23
CA MET A 375 -25.71 8.80 -0.98
C MET A 375 -25.89 10.31 -0.74
N PRO A 376 -26.66 10.78 0.26
CA PRO A 376 -26.71 12.20 0.60
C PRO A 376 -25.35 12.77 0.95
N TRP A 377 -24.58 12.09 1.81
CA TRP A 377 -23.23 12.50 2.15
C TRP A 377 -22.33 12.61 0.90
N LEU A 378 -22.38 11.64 0.00
CA LEU A 378 -21.57 11.63 -1.22
C LEU A 378 -21.96 12.75 -2.19
N ASN A 379 -23.25 13.08 -2.27
CA ASN A 379 -23.73 14.21 -3.06
C ASN A 379 -23.23 15.55 -2.50
N GLU A 380 -23.24 15.71 -1.18
CA GLU A 380 -22.67 16.87 -0.49
C GLU A 380 -21.16 16.98 -0.76
N GLN A 381 -20.41 15.89 -0.58
CA GLN A 381 -18.98 15.88 -0.86
C GLN A 381 -18.66 16.23 -2.34
N ALA A 382 -19.48 15.81 -3.27
CA ALA A 382 -19.27 16.05 -4.70
C ALA A 382 -19.31 17.55 -5.08
N VAL A 383 -19.95 18.41 -4.26
CA VAL A 383 -19.93 19.87 -4.42
C VAL A 383 -18.52 20.41 -4.18
N HIS A 384 -17.75 19.80 -3.28
CA HIS A 384 -16.43 20.29 -2.84
C HIS A 384 -15.29 20.07 -3.84
N GLY A 385 -15.52 19.44 -4.99
CA GLY A 385 -14.53 19.43 -6.06
C GLY A 385 -14.41 18.14 -6.88
N PRO A 386 -13.53 18.16 -7.89
CA PRO A 386 -13.39 17.11 -8.89
C PRO A 386 -13.05 15.72 -8.30
N TYR A 387 -12.30 15.68 -7.21
CA TYR A 387 -11.98 14.41 -6.54
C TYR A 387 -13.24 13.68 -6.06
N TRP A 388 -14.15 14.40 -5.38
CA TRP A 388 -15.36 13.80 -4.85
C TRP A 388 -16.39 13.48 -5.95
N ARG A 389 -16.44 14.26 -7.04
CA ARG A 389 -17.22 13.90 -8.25
C ARG A 389 -16.71 12.62 -8.88
N SER A 390 -15.38 12.42 -8.92
CA SER A 390 -14.77 11.17 -9.35
C SER A 390 -15.13 9.97 -8.44
N VAL A 391 -15.12 10.18 -7.12
CA VAL A 391 -15.56 9.18 -6.14
C VAL A 391 -17.03 8.84 -6.37
N ARG A 392 -17.90 9.84 -6.48
CA ARG A 392 -19.34 9.65 -6.71
C ARG A 392 -19.61 8.85 -7.99
N ALA A 393 -19.00 9.23 -9.10
CA ALA A 393 -19.14 8.50 -10.36
C ALA A 393 -18.69 7.04 -10.23
N THR A 394 -17.58 6.79 -9.53
CA THR A 394 -17.05 5.43 -9.32
C THR A 394 -17.96 4.58 -8.44
N LEU A 395 -18.42 5.10 -7.29
CA LEU A 395 -19.25 4.33 -6.36
C LEU A 395 -20.63 4.03 -6.95
N LEU A 396 -21.26 5.01 -7.62
CA LEU A 396 -22.53 4.81 -8.32
C LEU A 396 -22.38 3.79 -9.45
N LEU A 397 -21.34 3.88 -10.26
CA LEU A 397 -21.09 2.92 -11.35
C LEU A 397 -20.95 1.50 -10.80
N LEU A 398 -20.16 1.30 -9.75
CA LEU A 398 -19.95 -0.03 -9.14
C LEU A 398 -21.23 -0.58 -8.52
N HIS A 399 -22.03 0.27 -7.89
CA HIS A 399 -23.29 -0.10 -7.23
C HIS A 399 -24.36 -0.46 -8.24
N ASP A 400 -24.66 0.40 -9.20
CA ASP A 400 -25.81 0.27 -10.10
C ASP A 400 -25.58 -0.72 -11.26
N SER A 401 -24.30 -1.02 -11.60
CA SER A 401 -23.97 -1.96 -12.67
C SER A 401 -23.47 -3.32 -12.16
N GLY A 402 -23.09 -3.42 -10.90
CA GLY A 402 -22.48 -4.63 -10.35
C GLY A 402 -21.18 -5.09 -11.02
N MET A 403 -20.53 -4.23 -11.81
CA MET A 403 -19.31 -4.59 -12.52
C MET A 403 -18.12 -4.80 -11.60
N ARG A 404 -17.13 -5.57 -12.05
CA ARG A 404 -15.88 -5.77 -11.29
C ARG A 404 -14.98 -4.54 -11.45
N VAL A 405 -14.19 -4.25 -10.42
CA VAL A 405 -13.31 -3.07 -10.43
C VAL A 405 -12.33 -3.03 -11.62
N PHE A 406 -11.84 -4.17 -12.08
CA PHE A 406 -10.95 -4.21 -13.25
C PHE A 406 -11.72 -3.93 -14.56
N GLU A 407 -13.01 -4.29 -14.62
CA GLU A 407 -13.91 -3.97 -15.73
C GLU A 407 -14.18 -2.46 -15.76
N ALA A 408 -14.48 -1.86 -14.60
CA ALA A 408 -14.64 -0.40 -14.46
C ALA A 408 -13.36 0.37 -14.81
N ALA A 409 -12.19 -0.18 -14.47
CA ALA A 409 -10.90 0.43 -14.80
C ALA A 409 -10.54 0.35 -16.30
N ALA A 410 -11.08 -0.64 -17.00
CA ALA A 410 -10.84 -0.87 -18.42
C ALA A 410 -11.98 -0.34 -19.32
N ALA A 411 -13.08 0.09 -18.72
CA ALA A 411 -14.26 0.57 -19.46
C ALA A 411 -13.95 1.84 -20.25
N ASP A 412 -14.47 1.89 -21.47
CA ASP A 412 -14.31 3.00 -22.40
C ASP A 412 -15.68 3.63 -22.73
N ARG A 413 -15.70 4.95 -22.97
CA ARG A 413 -16.90 5.69 -23.37
C ARG A 413 -17.47 5.19 -24.70
N ALA A 414 -16.62 4.72 -25.61
CA ALA A 414 -17.04 4.13 -26.86
C ALA A 414 -17.95 2.90 -26.71
N GLY A 415 -17.95 2.27 -25.54
CA GLY A 415 -18.83 1.15 -25.18
C GLY A 415 -20.25 1.56 -24.76
N LEU A 416 -20.53 2.85 -24.56
CA LEU A 416 -21.84 3.35 -24.15
C LEU A 416 -22.88 3.23 -25.28
N ARG A 417 -24.05 2.72 -24.94
CA ARG A 417 -25.19 2.54 -25.84
C ARG A 417 -26.43 3.14 -25.19
N PRO A 418 -26.92 4.29 -25.64
CA PRO A 418 -28.15 4.90 -25.10
C PRO A 418 -29.35 3.99 -25.32
N ALA A 419 -30.25 3.92 -24.36
CA ALA A 419 -31.54 3.27 -24.51
C ALA A 419 -32.54 4.24 -25.15
N ALA A 420 -33.53 3.71 -25.85
CA ALA A 420 -34.65 4.50 -26.32
C ALA A 420 -35.63 4.83 -25.18
N GLY A 421 -36.11 6.07 -25.11
CA GLY A 421 -37.14 6.51 -24.16
C GLY A 421 -36.63 7.09 -22.85
N ASP A 422 -37.60 7.48 -21.96
CA ASP A 422 -37.31 8.24 -20.74
C ASP A 422 -37.33 7.37 -19.44
N GLY A 423 -37.06 6.07 -19.58
CA GLY A 423 -37.01 5.14 -18.45
C GLY A 423 -35.87 5.44 -17.45
N PRO A 424 -35.80 4.67 -16.34
CA PRO A 424 -34.79 4.86 -15.29
C PRO A 424 -33.36 4.55 -15.75
N LEU A 425 -33.22 3.78 -16.84
CA LEU A 425 -31.93 3.50 -17.47
C LEU A 425 -31.62 4.59 -18.50
N TRP A 426 -30.40 5.10 -18.48
CA TRP A 426 -29.85 5.89 -19.57
C TRP A 426 -29.52 4.99 -20.76
N GLY A 427 -29.03 3.79 -20.51
CA GLY A 427 -28.63 2.81 -21.50
C GLY A 427 -27.81 1.68 -20.92
N GLU A 428 -26.94 1.13 -21.72
CA GLU A 428 -26.03 0.05 -21.37
C GLU A 428 -24.59 0.38 -21.75
N LEU A 429 -23.65 -0.27 -21.07
CA LEU A 429 -22.22 -0.16 -21.34
C LEU A 429 -21.70 -1.54 -21.75
N GLU A 430 -21.08 -1.62 -22.91
CA GLU A 430 -20.35 -2.79 -23.36
C GLU A 430 -19.02 -2.89 -22.63
N ILE A 431 -18.76 -4.00 -21.96
CA ILE A 431 -17.54 -4.24 -21.21
C ILE A 431 -16.91 -5.58 -21.55
N LEU A 432 -15.57 -5.62 -21.44
CA LEU A 432 -14.79 -6.84 -21.60
C LEU A 432 -14.58 -7.50 -20.23
N GLY A 433 -15.25 -8.60 -19.98
CA GLY A 433 -15.17 -9.37 -18.75
C GLY A 433 -13.99 -10.36 -18.73
N LYS A 434 -13.98 -11.20 -17.70
CA LYS A 434 -12.97 -12.27 -17.56
C LYS A 434 -13.00 -13.22 -18.76
N ARG A 435 -11.82 -13.63 -19.27
CA ARG A 435 -11.64 -14.48 -20.46
C ARG A 435 -12.10 -13.83 -21.76
N ASN A 436 -11.98 -12.50 -21.87
CA ASN A 436 -12.37 -11.72 -23.04
C ASN A 436 -13.84 -11.89 -23.47
N LYS A 437 -14.74 -12.16 -22.50
CA LYS A 437 -16.17 -12.23 -22.80
C LYS A 437 -16.77 -10.84 -22.76
N LEU A 438 -17.31 -10.39 -23.88
CA LEU A 438 -18.12 -9.18 -23.97
C LEU A 438 -19.46 -9.40 -23.25
N ARG A 439 -19.94 -8.39 -22.54
CA ARG A 439 -21.28 -8.31 -21.99
C ARG A 439 -21.72 -6.87 -21.82
N MET A 440 -23.01 -6.67 -21.76
CA MET A 440 -23.62 -5.39 -21.44
C MET A 440 -23.83 -5.27 -19.92
N VAL A 441 -23.72 -4.06 -19.39
CA VAL A 441 -24.10 -3.73 -18.01
C VAL A 441 -24.99 -2.50 -17.99
N PRO A 442 -25.99 -2.40 -17.08
CA PRO A 442 -26.93 -1.30 -17.08
C PRO A 442 -26.25 0.00 -16.61
N ILE A 443 -26.62 1.11 -17.20
CA ILE A 443 -26.22 2.46 -16.80
C ILE A 443 -27.50 3.23 -16.45
N SER A 444 -27.70 3.49 -15.17
CA SER A 444 -28.82 4.32 -14.71
C SER A 444 -28.59 5.80 -15.06
N ARG A 445 -29.66 6.59 -15.13
CA ARG A 445 -29.56 8.04 -15.40
C ARG A 445 -28.71 8.76 -14.35
N ARG A 446 -28.78 8.36 -13.07
CA ARG A 446 -27.94 8.94 -12.01
C ARG A 446 -26.45 8.60 -12.18
N VAL A 447 -26.13 7.41 -12.68
CA VAL A 447 -24.74 7.04 -13.01
C VAL A 447 -24.24 7.89 -14.16
N TYR A 448 -25.04 8.02 -15.22
CA TYR A 448 -24.64 8.80 -16.40
C TYR A 448 -24.42 10.28 -16.04
N ALA A 449 -25.33 10.91 -15.29
CA ALA A 449 -25.15 12.28 -14.81
C ALA A 449 -23.90 12.47 -13.92
N ALA A 450 -23.55 11.45 -13.11
CA ALA A 450 -22.32 11.49 -12.33
C ALA A 450 -21.07 11.35 -13.20
N LEU A 451 -21.13 10.56 -14.27
CA LEU A 451 -20.07 10.44 -15.28
C LEU A 451 -19.89 11.73 -16.08
N GLU A 452 -20.98 12.39 -16.50
CA GLU A 452 -20.91 13.70 -17.19
C GLU A 452 -20.21 14.75 -16.31
N ALA A 453 -20.58 14.86 -15.05
CA ALA A 453 -19.91 15.77 -14.12
C ALA A 453 -18.42 15.42 -13.93
N HIS A 454 -18.10 14.13 -13.94
CA HIS A 454 -16.73 13.65 -13.87
C HIS A 454 -15.93 13.97 -15.16
N TRP A 455 -16.55 13.90 -16.33
CA TRP A 455 -15.91 14.22 -17.60
C TRP A 455 -15.76 15.73 -17.80
N ALA A 456 -16.75 16.52 -17.37
CA ALA A 456 -16.66 17.98 -17.41
C ALA A 456 -15.44 18.50 -16.63
N ASP A 457 -15.10 17.91 -15.48
CA ASP A 457 -13.90 18.26 -14.70
C ASP A 457 -12.57 17.99 -15.44
N ARG A 458 -12.59 17.37 -16.60
CA ARG A 458 -11.41 16.93 -17.37
C ARG A 458 -11.43 17.45 -18.81
N ASP A 459 -12.38 18.33 -19.12
CA ASP A 459 -12.57 18.89 -20.45
C ASP A 459 -12.74 17.80 -21.55
N VAL A 460 -13.35 16.66 -21.17
CA VAL A 460 -13.63 15.54 -22.09
C VAL A 460 -15.12 15.23 -22.21
N LEU A 461 -15.97 16.16 -21.77
CA LEU A 461 -17.41 16.07 -21.95
C LEU A 461 -17.75 16.15 -23.45
N GLY A 462 -18.50 15.17 -23.94
CA GLY A 462 -18.83 15.07 -25.36
C GLY A 462 -17.88 14.21 -26.19
N ASP A 463 -16.71 13.84 -25.70
CA ASP A 463 -15.83 12.90 -26.40
C ASP A 463 -16.49 11.51 -26.50
N ALA A 464 -16.56 10.96 -27.72
CA ALA A 464 -17.18 9.66 -27.99
C ALA A 464 -16.38 8.46 -27.46
N ALA A 465 -15.09 8.62 -27.22
CA ALA A 465 -14.17 7.54 -26.80
C ALA A 465 -13.22 8.00 -25.70
N GLY A 466 -12.58 7.04 -25.08
CA GLY A 466 -11.61 7.24 -23.98
C GLY A 466 -12.06 6.63 -22.67
N PRO A 467 -11.19 6.60 -21.65
CA PRO A 467 -11.48 5.96 -20.38
C PRO A 467 -12.76 6.50 -19.74
N LEU A 468 -13.62 5.58 -19.27
CA LEU A 468 -14.87 5.96 -18.58
C LEU A 468 -14.56 6.70 -17.26
N LEU A 469 -13.53 6.24 -16.54
CA LEU A 469 -13.06 6.82 -15.28
C LEU A 469 -11.58 7.17 -15.36
N SER A 470 -11.24 8.43 -15.08
CA SER A 470 -9.86 8.94 -15.11
C SER A 470 -9.50 9.65 -13.81
N PRO A 471 -8.23 9.64 -13.38
CA PRO A 471 -7.79 10.41 -12.22
C PRO A 471 -7.88 11.92 -12.50
N VAL A 472 -8.16 12.71 -11.45
CA VAL A 472 -8.20 14.19 -11.54
C VAL A 472 -6.84 14.77 -11.91
N LEU A 473 -5.78 14.18 -11.36
CA LEU A 473 -4.40 14.56 -11.67
C LEU A 473 -3.72 13.38 -12.37
N ALA A 474 -3.03 13.67 -13.45
CA ALA A 474 -2.21 12.67 -14.13
C ALA A 474 -1.21 12.05 -13.16
N GLY A 475 -1.09 10.74 -13.20
CA GLY A 475 -0.13 10.03 -12.34
C GLY A 475 1.31 10.36 -12.75
N THR A 476 2.17 10.58 -11.76
CA THR A 476 3.59 10.94 -11.96
C THR A 476 4.51 9.74 -12.22
N SER A 477 4.00 8.50 -12.10
CA SER A 477 4.80 7.30 -12.36
C SER A 477 5.10 7.13 -13.85
N PRO A 478 6.26 6.53 -14.24
CA PRO A 478 6.58 6.28 -15.66
C PRO A 478 5.46 5.55 -16.40
N ARG A 479 4.84 4.56 -15.76
CA ARG A 479 3.71 3.81 -16.33
C ARG A 479 2.45 4.67 -16.52
N ALA A 480 2.20 5.61 -15.62
CA ALA A 480 1.05 6.51 -15.74
C ALA A 480 1.26 7.54 -16.86
N ARG A 481 2.49 8.02 -17.02
CA ARG A 481 2.88 8.91 -18.13
C ARG A 481 2.73 8.21 -19.48
N ALA A 482 3.29 7.00 -19.62
CA ALA A 482 3.13 6.20 -20.83
C ALA A 482 1.65 5.98 -21.21
N LYS A 483 0.80 5.67 -20.21
CA LYS A 483 -0.67 5.57 -20.45
C LYS A 483 -1.29 6.89 -20.90
N ALA A 484 -0.84 8.01 -20.37
CA ALA A 484 -1.35 9.33 -20.76
C ALA A 484 -0.91 9.69 -22.18
N GLU A 485 0.33 9.39 -22.55
CA GLU A 485 0.87 9.55 -23.90
C GLU A 485 0.14 8.70 -24.94
N GLU A 486 -0.35 7.51 -24.54
CA GLU A 486 -1.16 6.62 -25.37
C GLU A 486 -2.67 7.01 -25.41
N GLY A 487 -3.06 8.15 -24.84
CA GLY A 487 -4.47 8.56 -24.72
C GLY A 487 -5.31 7.70 -23.76
N ARG A 488 -4.69 6.82 -23.01
CA ARG A 488 -5.32 5.86 -22.08
C ARG A 488 -5.15 6.24 -20.62
N ALA A 489 -5.32 7.51 -20.27
CA ALA A 489 -5.10 8.07 -18.93
C ALA A 489 -6.12 7.61 -17.86
N GLY A 490 -6.81 6.50 -18.06
CA GLY A 490 -7.77 5.92 -17.11
C GLY A 490 -7.14 5.39 -15.82
N TYR A 491 -7.98 5.20 -14.81
CA TYR A 491 -7.57 4.53 -13.58
C TYR A 491 -7.05 3.12 -13.85
N SER A 492 -6.06 2.68 -13.07
CA SER A 492 -5.76 1.25 -12.96
C SER A 492 -6.72 0.59 -11.95
N ASP A 493 -6.87 -0.75 -12.02
CA ASP A 493 -7.59 -1.55 -11.00
C ASP A 493 -7.15 -1.19 -9.57
N ARG A 494 -5.83 -1.08 -9.35
CA ARG A 494 -5.28 -0.67 -8.05
C ARG A 494 -5.65 0.77 -7.68
N GLY A 495 -5.68 1.67 -8.67
CA GLY A 495 -6.06 3.07 -8.47
C GLY A 495 -7.52 3.20 -8.01
N LEU A 496 -8.45 2.51 -8.68
CA LEU A 496 -9.86 2.49 -8.27
C LEU A 496 -10.07 1.84 -6.90
N ARG A 497 -9.40 0.72 -6.60
CA ARG A 497 -9.45 0.12 -5.25
C ARG A 497 -8.98 1.10 -4.17
N HIS A 498 -7.95 1.86 -4.46
CA HIS A 498 -7.43 2.86 -3.52
C HIS A 498 -8.39 4.04 -3.35
N LEU A 499 -9.02 4.49 -4.45
CA LEU A 499 -10.05 5.53 -4.42
C LEU A 499 -11.22 5.10 -3.53
N VAL A 500 -11.80 3.90 -3.77
CA VAL A 500 -12.91 3.34 -2.99
C VAL A 500 -12.53 3.18 -1.52
N LYS A 501 -11.32 2.68 -1.24
CA LYS A 501 -10.83 2.53 0.14
C LYS A 501 -10.76 3.86 0.88
N ARG A 502 -10.17 4.89 0.26
CA ARG A 502 -10.07 6.23 0.87
C ARG A 502 -11.43 6.88 1.08
N ALA A 503 -12.33 6.75 0.12
CA ALA A 503 -13.71 7.21 0.27
C ALA A 503 -14.40 6.50 1.44
N GLY A 504 -14.22 5.18 1.56
CA GLY A 504 -14.77 4.39 2.67
C GLY A 504 -14.19 4.76 4.03
N GLU A 505 -12.90 5.11 4.10
CA GLU A 505 -12.27 5.59 5.34
C GLU A 505 -12.85 6.96 5.75
N ALA A 506 -13.03 7.89 4.79
CA ALA A 506 -13.62 9.20 5.04
C ALA A 506 -15.09 9.09 5.46
N PHE A 507 -15.87 8.28 4.75
CA PHE A 507 -17.28 8.03 5.11
C PHE A 507 -17.42 7.40 6.49
N ARG A 508 -16.58 6.41 6.82
CA ARG A 508 -16.62 5.80 8.16
C ARG A 508 -16.35 6.79 9.27
N ALA A 509 -15.35 7.69 9.09
CA ALA A 509 -15.06 8.73 10.06
C ALA A 509 -16.29 9.62 10.28
N TRP A 510 -16.92 10.06 9.20
CA TRP A 510 -18.15 10.86 9.26
C TRP A 510 -19.33 10.08 9.87
N LEU A 511 -19.52 8.82 9.49
CA LEU A 511 -20.59 7.96 9.99
C LEU A 511 -20.48 7.73 11.51
N THR A 512 -19.26 7.56 12.02
CA THR A 512 -19.02 7.38 13.46
C THR A 512 -19.43 8.62 14.26
N GLU A 513 -19.31 9.80 13.67
CA GLU A 513 -19.65 11.06 14.30
C GLU A 513 -21.16 11.37 14.23
N HIS A 514 -21.83 11.01 13.11
CA HIS A 514 -23.20 11.45 12.82
C HIS A 514 -24.26 10.33 12.93
N HIS A 515 -23.85 9.06 12.79
CA HIS A 515 -24.72 7.88 12.79
C HIS A 515 -24.01 6.69 13.46
N ALA A 516 -23.71 6.84 14.75
CA ALA A 516 -22.95 5.85 15.51
C ALA A 516 -23.63 4.45 15.56
N ASP A 517 -24.94 4.39 15.45
CA ASP A 517 -25.75 3.18 15.38
C ASP A 517 -25.50 2.36 14.10
N LEU A 518 -25.20 3.02 12.98
CA LEU A 518 -24.84 2.41 11.70
C LEU A 518 -23.34 2.14 11.56
N ALA A 519 -22.51 2.78 12.38
CA ALA A 519 -21.06 2.68 12.34
C ALA A 519 -20.58 1.32 12.91
N SER A 520 -20.66 0.26 12.14
CA SER A 520 -20.15 -1.04 12.55
C SER A 520 -18.65 -1.20 12.16
N ASN A 521 -17.88 -1.89 13.00
CA ASN A 521 -16.48 -2.23 12.69
C ASN A 521 -16.34 -3.14 11.46
N ARG A 522 -17.43 -3.72 10.97
CA ARG A 522 -17.49 -4.59 9.79
C ARG A 522 -17.81 -3.85 8.49
N LEU A 523 -18.15 -2.56 8.56
CA LEU A 523 -18.45 -1.76 7.38
C LEU A 523 -17.15 -1.44 6.61
N PHE A 524 -16.88 -2.17 5.56
CA PHE A 524 -15.77 -1.91 4.66
C PHE A 524 -16.29 -1.64 3.25
N LEU A 525 -16.26 -0.38 2.81
CA LEU A 525 -16.52 -0.07 1.42
C LEU A 525 -15.37 -0.60 0.56
N HIS A 526 -15.66 -1.62 -0.23
CA HIS A 526 -14.74 -2.18 -1.22
C HIS A 526 -15.52 -2.56 -2.49
N PRO A 527 -14.87 -2.61 -3.65
CA PRO A 527 -15.59 -2.80 -4.93
C PRO A 527 -16.50 -4.02 -4.99
N HIS A 528 -16.14 -5.13 -4.33
CA HIS A 528 -16.99 -6.31 -4.30
C HIS A 528 -18.23 -6.14 -3.41
N ALA A 529 -18.21 -5.27 -2.39
CA ALA A 529 -19.37 -5.00 -1.56
C ALA A 529 -20.51 -4.37 -2.38
N PHE A 530 -20.18 -3.45 -3.28
CA PHE A 530 -21.15 -2.85 -4.21
C PHE A 530 -21.73 -3.87 -5.19
N ARG A 531 -20.90 -4.76 -5.70
CA ARG A 531 -21.35 -5.84 -6.58
C ARG A 531 -22.26 -6.85 -5.83
N HIS A 532 -21.98 -7.11 -4.56
CA HIS A 532 -22.86 -7.93 -3.73
C HIS A 532 -24.18 -7.21 -3.47
N ALA A 533 -24.15 -5.90 -3.19
CA ALA A 533 -25.36 -5.09 -3.04
C ALA A 533 -26.22 -5.15 -4.30
N PHE A 534 -25.65 -4.96 -5.49
CA PHE A 534 -26.35 -5.11 -6.77
C PHE A 534 -27.03 -6.48 -6.91
N GLY A 535 -26.28 -7.57 -6.65
CA GLY A 535 -26.84 -8.92 -6.75
C GLY A 535 -27.97 -9.18 -5.74
N THR A 536 -27.85 -8.68 -4.53
CA THR A 536 -28.88 -8.79 -3.47
C THR A 536 -30.12 -7.98 -3.84
N GLN A 537 -29.96 -6.71 -4.22
CA GLN A 537 -31.05 -5.83 -4.64
C GLN A 537 -31.78 -6.36 -5.87
N ALA A 538 -31.06 -6.85 -6.88
CA ALA A 538 -31.68 -7.48 -8.04
C ALA A 538 -32.53 -8.70 -7.68
N THR A 539 -32.05 -9.51 -6.71
CA THR A 539 -32.82 -10.67 -6.21
C THR A 539 -34.03 -10.23 -5.38
N GLU A 540 -33.91 -9.18 -4.59
CA GLU A 540 -35.03 -8.61 -3.81
C GLU A 540 -36.08 -7.95 -4.69
N ALA A 541 -35.65 -7.35 -5.80
CA ALA A 541 -36.52 -6.81 -6.83
C ALA A 541 -37.09 -7.88 -7.79
N GLU A 542 -36.89 -9.16 -7.45
CA GLU A 542 -37.41 -10.31 -8.22
C GLU A 542 -36.96 -10.37 -9.68
N VAL A 543 -35.79 -9.76 -10.00
CA VAL A 543 -35.18 -9.87 -11.34
C VAL A 543 -34.85 -11.35 -11.62
N PRO A 544 -35.21 -11.89 -12.80
CA PRO A 544 -34.92 -13.27 -13.17
C PRO A 544 -33.44 -13.62 -13.03
N GLU A 545 -33.13 -14.83 -12.53
CA GLU A 545 -31.77 -15.25 -12.21
C GLU A 545 -30.83 -15.25 -13.43
N ASP A 546 -31.32 -15.61 -14.59
CA ASP A 546 -30.59 -15.60 -15.85
C ASP A 546 -30.19 -14.17 -16.26
N VAL A 547 -31.06 -13.18 -16.03
CA VAL A 547 -30.79 -11.76 -16.26
C VAL A 547 -29.70 -11.28 -15.29
N VAL A 548 -29.83 -11.56 -13.99
CA VAL A 548 -28.81 -11.22 -12.99
C VAL A 548 -27.47 -11.89 -13.32
N GLN A 549 -27.51 -13.17 -13.73
CA GLN A 549 -26.32 -13.91 -14.15
C GLN A 549 -25.65 -13.26 -15.37
N SER A 550 -26.43 -12.85 -16.36
CA SER A 550 -25.95 -12.18 -17.55
C SER A 550 -25.20 -10.88 -17.21
N TYR A 551 -25.86 -9.96 -16.46
CA TYR A 551 -25.26 -8.69 -16.06
C TYR A 551 -24.03 -8.87 -15.15
N LEU A 552 -24.05 -9.80 -14.22
CA LEU A 552 -22.90 -10.09 -13.36
C LEU A 552 -21.80 -10.86 -14.09
N GLY A 553 -22.10 -11.51 -15.22
CA GLY A 553 -21.13 -12.34 -15.98
C GLY A 553 -20.61 -13.50 -15.13
N HIS A 554 -21.51 -14.24 -14.49
CA HIS A 554 -21.20 -15.45 -13.75
C HIS A 554 -21.13 -16.65 -14.70
N ALA A 555 -20.03 -17.38 -14.69
CA ALA A 555 -19.86 -18.57 -15.52
C ALA A 555 -20.72 -19.77 -15.07
N SER A 556 -21.24 -19.73 -13.85
CA SER A 556 -22.02 -20.81 -13.22
C SER A 556 -23.21 -20.24 -12.46
N ARG A 557 -24.38 -20.90 -12.61
CA ARG A 557 -25.60 -20.62 -11.81
C ARG A 557 -25.34 -20.74 -10.31
N ALA A 558 -24.48 -21.67 -9.88
CA ALA A 558 -24.10 -21.80 -8.47
C ALA A 558 -23.50 -20.50 -7.89
N THR A 559 -22.88 -19.66 -8.71
CA THR A 559 -22.37 -18.35 -8.27
C THR A 559 -23.46 -17.31 -8.12
N THR A 560 -24.53 -17.38 -8.91
CA THR A 560 -25.69 -16.48 -8.81
C THR A 560 -26.66 -16.95 -7.72
N ALA A 561 -26.83 -18.27 -7.56
CA ALA A 561 -27.65 -18.89 -6.50
C ALA A 561 -27.22 -18.49 -5.08
N ILE A 562 -26.03 -17.94 -4.93
CA ILE A 562 -25.52 -17.37 -3.68
C ILE A 562 -26.41 -16.20 -3.21
N TYR A 563 -26.86 -15.35 -4.14
CA TYR A 563 -27.76 -14.24 -3.83
C TYR A 563 -29.17 -14.73 -3.46
N ASN A 564 -29.61 -15.87 -4.02
CA ASN A 564 -30.89 -16.49 -3.66
C ASN A 564 -30.95 -17.00 -2.22
N LYS A 565 -29.79 -17.30 -1.60
CA LYS A 565 -29.71 -17.69 -0.19
C LYS A 565 -29.75 -16.49 0.78
N ALA A 566 -29.63 -15.29 0.27
CA ALA A 566 -29.35 -14.11 1.06
C ALA A 566 -30.57 -13.55 1.82
N GLY A 567 -31.74 -13.66 1.31
CA GLY A 567 -32.88 -12.95 1.88
C GLY A 567 -33.50 -13.63 3.09
N ALA A 568 -32.99 -13.46 4.31
CA ALA A 568 -33.74 -13.81 5.53
C ALA A 568 -35.07 -13.04 5.56
N ARG A 569 -35.11 -11.81 5.06
CA ARG A 569 -36.31 -10.99 4.89
C ARG A 569 -37.21 -11.58 3.82
N ARG A 570 -36.68 -11.95 2.63
CA ARG A 570 -37.43 -12.60 1.55
C ARG A 570 -37.94 -13.98 1.99
N ARG A 571 -37.14 -14.79 2.68
CA ARG A 571 -37.57 -16.08 3.21
C ARG A 571 -38.77 -15.92 4.18
N ARG A 572 -38.68 -14.96 5.11
CA ARG A 572 -39.81 -14.66 6.03
C ARG A 572 -41.03 -14.17 5.27
N GLN A 573 -40.83 -13.33 4.26
CA GLN A 573 -41.92 -12.77 3.45
C GLN A 573 -42.59 -13.84 2.58
N GLN A 574 -41.81 -14.72 1.93
CA GLN A 574 -42.36 -15.82 1.13
C GLN A 574 -42.99 -16.90 1.99
N ILE A 575 -42.40 -17.26 3.13
CA ILE A 575 -43.00 -18.17 4.09
C ILE A 575 -44.24 -17.52 4.74
N GLY A 576 -44.24 -16.22 5.01
CA GLY A 576 -45.37 -15.49 5.50
C GLY A 576 -46.61 -15.56 4.58
N LYS A 577 -46.38 -15.60 3.25
CA LYS A 577 -47.48 -15.82 2.27
C LYS A 577 -48.18 -17.17 2.45
N LEU A 578 -47.45 -18.19 2.94
CA LEU A 578 -48.02 -19.53 3.20
C LEU A 578 -48.97 -19.54 4.41
N PHE A 579 -48.80 -18.58 5.32
CA PHE A 579 -49.59 -18.45 6.55
C PHE A 579 -50.58 -17.29 6.50
N ALA A 580 -50.63 -16.56 5.37
CA ALA A 580 -51.54 -15.43 5.15
C ALA A 580 -52.84 -15.82 4.37
N GLY A 581 -53.05 -17.15 4.16
CA GLY A 581 -54.25 -17.72 3.54
C GLY A 581 -55.33 -18.09 4.54
#